data_184d3b324743ac5690d14e6c40e98fb4
#
_entry.id   184d3b324743ac5690d14e6c40e98fb4
#
_cell.length_a   1.000
_cell.length_b   1.000
_cell.length_c   1.000
_cell.angle_alpha   90.00
_cell.angle_beta   90.00
_cell.angle_gamma   90.00
#
_symmetry.space_group_name_H-M   'P 1'
#
loop_
_entity.id
_entity.type
_entity.pdbx_description
1 polymer ?
#
loop_
_entity_poly.entity_id
_entity_poly.type
_entity_poly.pdbx_seq_one_letter_code
_entity_poly.pdbx_strand_id
1 'polypeptide(L)'
;MNNKFNRAIEHLIKSTSSEEVINAIQAVEDLFSLAWLSKQEGHRLQKLWARRDVLSTSELYSLGKSIINLSVNNKKWLDGTAKEIKKDTDSSHGLLTEMIIIGSLSTSNGTVSPCPKSFKIYDYTVDFETGFRHKVSIKNYDITKHEKDFNTRSEVIRSTFKNHLKARRLSGRLTILLEHDILTDELTREICFFIAFQMKDYGFYPFSNGSGGIGFHEITEFDKN
;
A
#
# COMPACT_ATOMS: atom_id res chain seq x y z
N MET A 1 17.02 -20.32 13.21
CA MET A 1 17.05 -18.87 12.88
C MET A 1 15.63 -18.42 12.60
N ASN A 2 15.07 -17.54 13.42
CA ASN A 2 13.73 -17.00 13.19
C ASN A 2 13.76 -16.15 11.92
N ASN A 3 13.14 -16.64 10.85
CA ASN A 3 13.14 -16.02 9.52
C ASN A 3 12.19 -14.79 9.47
N LYS A 4 12.33 -13.91 10.48
CA LYS A 4 11.50 -12.74 10.77
C LYS A 4 11.50 -11.74 9.62
N PHE A 5 12.58 -11.71 8.85
CA PHE A 5 12.83 -10.78 7.76
C PHE A 5 13.08 -11.47 6.42
N ASN A 6 12.51 -12.65 6.19
CA ASN A 6 12.57 -13.28 4.86
C ASN A 6 11.71 -12.49 3.87
N ARG A 7 12.32 -11.46 3.26
CA ARG A 7 11.70 -10.54 2.31
C ARG A 7 12.58 -10.41 1.07
N ALA A 8 11.99 -10.01 -0.04
CA ALA A 8 12.70 -9.73 -1.28
C ALA A 8 13.51 -8.43 -1.13
N ILE A 9 14.77 -8.54 -0.70
CA ILE A 9 15.66 -7.40 -0.45
C ILE A 9 16.74 -7.23 -1.53
N GLU A 10 16.88 -8.15 -2.45
CA GLU A 10 17.97 -8.22 -3.42
C GLU A 10 18.07 -6.98 -4.30
N HIS A 11 16.94 -6.34 -4.61
CA HIS A 11 16.90 -5.12 -5.39
C HIS A 11 17.36 -3.89 -4.60
N LEU A 12 17.25 -3.90 -3.26
CA LEU A 12 17.70 -2.81 -2.39
C LEU A 12 19.20 -2.91 -2.10
N ILE A 13 19.78 -4.11 -2.10
CA ILE A 13 21.20 -4.36 -1.80
C ILE A 13 22.12 -3.67 -2.83
N LYS A 14 21.63 -3.36 -4.02
CA LYS A 14 22.39 -2.60 -5.04
C LYS A 14 22.74 -1.17 -4.58
N SER A 15 21.93 -0.59 -3.70
CA SER A 15 22.09 0.79 -3.22
C SER A 15 22.32 0.89 -1.71
N THR A 16 22.20 -0.23 -0.98
CA THR A 16 22.34 -0.26 0.49
C THR A 16 22.79 -1.65 0.96
N SER A 17 23.15 -1.80 2.24
CA SER A 17 23.50 -3.10 2.82
C SER A 17 22.26 -3.86 3.30
N SER A 18 22.37 -5.18 3.34
CA SER A 18 21.32 -6.03 3.93
C SER A 18 21.03 -5.65 5.39
N GLU A 19 22.06 -5.28 6.14
CA GLU A 19 21.94 -4.85 7.54
C GLU A 19 21.11 -3.56 7.65
N GLU A 20 21.34 -2.59 6.79
CA GLU A 20 20.57 -1.35 6.77
C GLU A 20 19.10 -1.59 6.49
N VAL A 21 18.78 -2.48 5.54
CA VAL A 21 17.39 -2.86 5.24
C VAL A 21 16.74 -3.55 6.44
N ILE A 22 17.46 -4.48 7.08
CA ILE A 22 16.96 -5.20 8.27
C ILE A 22 16.70 -4.22 9.42
N ASN A 23 17.63 -3.30 9.68
CA ASN A 23 17.50 -2.30 10.73
C ASN A 23 16.32 -1.36 10.49
N ALA A 24 16.10 -0.96 9.24
CA ALA A 24 14.94 -0.14 8.89
C ALA A 24 13.63 -0.90 9.13
N ILE A 25 13.52 -2.16 8.71
CA ILE A 25 12.33 -2.98 8.95
C ILE A 25 12.13 -3.24 10.45
N GLN A 26 13.21 -3.44 11.21
CA GLN A 26 13.16 -3.56 12.66
C GLN A 26 12.59 -2.29 13.32
N ALA A 27 12.99 -1.11 12.86
CA ALA A 27 12.46 0.15 13.37
C ALA A 27 10.93 0.28 13.18
N VAL A 28 10.39 -0.25 12.08
CA VAL A 28 8.92 -0.33 11.89
C VAL A 28 8.29 -1.25 12.95
N GLU A 29 8.89 -2.41 13.20
CA GLU A 29 8.40 -3.35 14.20
C GLU A 29 8.45 -2.74 15.61
N ASP A 30 9.54 -2.07 15.95
CA ASP A 30 9.72 -1.46 17.28
C ASP A 30 8.69 -0.35 17.53
N LEU A 31 8.37 0.46 16.51
CA LEU A 31 7.40 1.54 16.62
C LEU A 31 5.95 1.04 16.68
N PHE A 32 5.60 0.09 15.81
CA PHE A 32 4.22 -0.38 15.66
C PHE A 32 3.88 -1.64 16.46
N SER A 33 4.85 -2.36 16.96
CA SER A 33 4.84 -3.69 17.58
C SER A 33 4.44 -4.83 16.63
N LEU A 34 5.12 -5.96 16.77
CA LEU A 34 4.83 -7.17 15.99
C LEU A 34 3.39 -7.64 16.17
N ALA A 35 2.88 -7.56 17.41
CA ALA A 35 1.52 -7.98 17.74
C ALA A 35 0.47 -7.19 16.96
N TRP A 36 0.65 -5.87 16.78
CA TRP A 36 -0.27 -5.06 16.00
C TRP A 36 -0.08 -5.25 14.49
N LEU A 37 1.18 -5.31 14.01
CA LEU A 37 1.50 -5.51 12.58
C LEU A 37 0.98 -6.84 12.05
N SER A 38 0.94 -7.87 12.89
CA SER A 38 0.50 -9.22 12.51
C SER A 38 -1.02 -9.40 12.54
N LYS A 39 -1.78 -8.41 12.99
CA LYS A 39 -3.24 -8.45 12.90
C LYS A 39 -3.66 -8.35 11.43
N GLN A 40 -4.70 -9.10 11.06
CA GLN A 40 -5.24 -9.07 9.69
C GLN A 40 -6.54 -8.24 9.64
N GLU A 41 -6.53 -7.08 10.25
CA GLU A 41 -7.70 -6.20 10.39
C GLU A 41 -7.91 -5.25 9.19
N GLY A 42 -7.13 -5.42 8.12
CA GLY A 42 -7.33 -4.67 6.88
C GLY A 42 -6.49 -3.40 6.74
N HIS A 43 -5.82 -2.94 7.80
CA HIS A 43 -4.98 -1.74 7.76
C HIS A 43 -3.85 -1.86 6.73
N ARG A 44 -3.58 -0.76 5.98
CA ARG A 44 -2.55 -0.75 4.91
C ARG A 44 -1.19 -1.25 5.40
N LEU A 45 -0.71 -0.76 6.55
CA LEU A 45 0.60 -1.15 7.08
C LEU A 45 0.65 -2.64 7.48
N GLN A 46 -0.45 -3.21 7.98
CA GLN A 46 -0.55 -4.64 8.26
C GLN A 46 -0.51 -5.47 6.96
N LYS A 47 -1.18 -5.00 5.90
CA LYS A 47 -1.10 -5.62 4.57
C LYS A 47 0.32 -5.58 4.01
N LEU A 48 1.03 -4.46 4.13
CA LEU A 48 2.44 -4.34 3.73
C LEU A 48 3.34 -5.26 4.56
N TRP A 49 3.07 -5.35 5.86
CA TRP A 49 3.83 -6.23 6.77
C TRP A 49 3.65 -7.72 6.43
N ALA A 50 2.44 -8.14 6.09
CA ALA A 50 2.12 -9.52 5.72
C ALA A 50 2.75 -9.94 4.38
N ARG A 51 2.92 -9.00 3.44
CA ARG A 51 3.52 -9.24 2.13
C ARG A 51 5.06 -9.24 2.24
N ARG A 52 5.72 -9.99 1.34
CA ARG A 52 7.18 -10.14 1.33
C ARG A 52 7.80 -9.84 -0.04
N ASP A 53 7.00 -9.32 -0.95
CA ASP A 53 7.45 -8.93 -2.29
C ASP A 53 8.32 -7.67 -2.28
N VAL A 54 8.93 -7.39 -3.43
CA VAL A 54 9.83 -6.25 -3.66
C VAL A 54 9.19 -4.92 -3.27
N LEU A 55 7.95 -4.68 -3.70
CA LEU A 55 7.27 -3.39 -3.48
C LEU A 55 7.00 -3.16 -1.99
N SER A 56 6.40 -4.14 -1.32
CA SER A 56 6.09 -4.04 0.12
C SER A 56 7.37 -3.89 0.97
N THR A 57 8.44 -4.56 0.57
CA THR A 57 9.74 -4.45 1.24
C THR A 57 10.34 -3.05 1.05
N SER A 58 10.26 -2.47 -0.15
CA SER A 58 10.71 -1.10 -0.42
C SER A 58 9.94 -0.05 0.37
N GLU A 59 8.62 -0.18 0.46
CA GLU A 59 7.78 0.74 1.24
C GLU A 59 8.12 0.65 2.75
N LEU A 60 8.28 -0.55 3.29
CA LEU A 60 8.66 -0.75 4.69
C LEU A 60 10.08 -0.25 4.98
N TYR A 61 11.01 -0.43 4.05
CA TYR A 61 12.36 0.12 4.16
C TYR A 61 12.33 1.65 4.21
N SER A 62 11.60 2.29 3.30
CA SER A 62 11.47 3.76 3.27
C SER A 62 10.84 4.30 4.56
N LEU A 63 9.80 3.64 5.05
CA LEU A 63 9.17 3.98 6.33
C LEU A 63 10.14 3.79 7.50
N GLY A 64 10.85 2.68 7.55
CA GLY A 64 11.81 2.38 8.61
C GLY A 64 12.99 3.35 8.65
N LYS A 65 13.55 3.72 7.50
CA LYS A 65 14.57 4.77 7.40
C LYS A 65 14.05 6.09 7.97
N SER A 66 12.85 6.47 7.62
CA SER A 66 12.21 7.68 8.12
C SER A 66 11.98 7.64 9.64
N ILE A 67 11.58 6.49 10.18
CA ILE A 67 11.45 6.27 11.63
C ILE A 67 12.80 6.45 12.33
N ILE A 68 13.87 5.84 11.81
CA ILE A 68 15.22 5.97 12.37
C ILE A 68 15.63 7.45 12.42
N ASN A 69 15.48 8.17 11.30
CA ASN A 69 15.87 9.57 11.20
C ASN A 69 15.07 10.46 12.16
N LEU A 70 13.75 10.24 12.27
CA LEU A 70 12.88 11.01 13.15
C LEU A 70 13.07 10.66 14.64
N SER A 71 13.52 9.46 14.95
CA SER A 71 13.69 9.02 16.34
C SER A 71 14.75 9.83 17.09
N VAL A 72 15.70 10.43 16.38
CA VAL A 72 16.78 11.22 16.97
C VAL A 72 16.27 12.50 17.64
N ASN A 73 15.43 13.26 16.94
CA ASN A 73 14.99 14.60 17.41
C ASN A 73 13.48 14.72 17.60
N ASN A 74 12.68 13.79 17.06
CA ASN A 74 11.22 13.91 16.99
C ASN A 74 10.47 12.72 17.62
N LYS A 75 11.09 12.01 18.55
CA LYS A 75 10.54 10.78 19.16
C LYS A 75 9.10 10.97 19.67
N LYS A 76 8.82 12.05 20.40
CA LYS A 76 7.48 12.32 20.95
C LYS A 76 6.41 12.47 19.85
N TRP A 77 6.75 13.16 18.76
CA TRP A 77 5.86 13.31 17.61
C TRP A 77 5.65 11.94 16.93
N LEU A 78 6.72 11.19 16.73
CA LEU A 78 6.72 9.88 16.12
C LEU A 78 5.81 8.90 16.88
N ASP A 79 5.96 8.81 18.20
CA ASP A 79 5.15 7.95 19.06
C ASP A 79 3.66 8.35 19.04
N GLY A 80 3.39 9.66 19.03
CA GLY A 80 2.04 10.21 18.92
C GLY A 80 1.39 9.87 17.57
N THR A 81 2.14 10.06 16.47
CA THR A 81 1.68 9.77 15.11
C THR A 81 1.42 8.27 14.93
N ALA A 82 2.31 7.41 15.45
CA ALA A 82 2.10 5.96 15.42
C ALA A 82 0.82 5.52 16.15
N LYS A 83 0.47 6.17 17.26
CA LYS A 83 -0.80 5.91 17.96
C LYS A 83 -2.02 6.30 17.13
N GLU A 84 -1.95 7.42 16.43
CA GLU A 84 -3.04 7.86 15.54
C GLU A 84 -3.18 6.92 14.33
N ILE A 85 -2.07 6.51 13.71
CA ILE A 85 -2.06 5.54 12.61
C ILE A 85 -2.74 4.23 13.03
N LYS A 86 -2.46 3.75 14.24
CA LYS A 86 -3.06 2.50 14.76
C LYS A 86 -4.57 2.55 14.95
N LYS A 87 -5.19 3.72 14.99
CA LYS A 87 -6.65 3.87 15.14
C LYS A 87 -7.43 3.54 13.86
N ASP A 88 -6.74 3.29 12.74
CA ASP A 88 -7.33 2.95 11.44
C ASP A 88 -8.43 3.92 11.00
N THR A 89 -8.11 5.20 11.04
CA THR A 89 -8.96 6.26 10.52
C THR A 89 -8.57 6.61 9.09
N ASP A 90 -9.45 7.23 8.33
CA ASP A 90 -9.17 7.70 6.96
C ASP A 90 -7.90 8.58 6.88
N SER A 91 -7.52 9.23 7.97
CA SER A 91 -6.30 10.04 8.07
C SER A 91 -5.02 9.22 8.23
N SER A 92 -5.09 7.92 8.52
CA SER A 92 -3.91 7.09 8.78
C SER A 92 -2.95 7.00 7.59
N HIS A 93 -3.49 6.99 6.37
CA HIS A 93 -2.69 6.98 5.14
C HIS A 93 -1.90 8.29 4.96
N GLY A 94 -2.54 9.43 5.23
CA GLY A 94 -1.88 10.73 5.21
C GLY A 94 -0.72 10.79 6.21
N LEU A 95 -0.92 10.31 7.42
CA LEU A 95 0.09 10.29 8.46
C LEU A 95 1.28 9.38 8.13
N LEU A 96 1.09 8.25 7.44
CA LEU A 96 2.19 7.41 6.96
C LEU A 96 3.03 8.16 5.90
N THR A 97 2.36 8.82 4.97
CA THR A 97 3.03 9.62 3.94
C THR A 97 3.80 10.79 4.55
N GLU A 98 3.19 11.50 5.51
CA GLU A 98 3.85 12.57 6.26
C GLU A 98 5.12 12.04 6.97
N MET A 99 5.03 10.91 7.66
CA MET A 99 6.16 10.29 8.36
C MET A 99 7.32 9.97 7.40
N ILE A 100 7.01 9.42 6.22
CA ILE A 100 8.02 9.10 5.20
C ILE A 100 8.68 10.38 4.67
N ILE A 101 7.90 11.38 4.30
CA ILE A 101 8.42 12.64 3.73
C ILE A 101 9.25 13.40 4.76
N ILE A 102 8.71 13.60 5.97
CA ILE A 102 9.42 14.30 7.05
C ILE A 102 10.72 13.59 7.41
N GLY A 103 10.68 12.26 7.54
CA GLY A 103 11.87 11.46 7.86
C GLY A 103 12.92 11.47 6.75
N SER A 104 12.51 11.51 5.49
CA SER A 104 13.43 11.63 4.36
C SER A 104 14.13 13.00 4.33
N LEU A 105 13.43 14.06 4.69
CA LEU A 105 13.99 15.41 4.76
C LEU A 105 14.93 15.60 5.96
N SER A 106 14.78 14.81 7.01
CA SER A 106 15.66 14.84 8.20
C SER A 106 17.09 14.35 7.93
N THR A 107 17.39 13.81 6.75
CA THR A 107 18.73 13.32 6.38
C THR A 107 19.55 14.32 5.57
N SER A 108 18.89 15.29 4.95
CA SER A 108 19.56 16.37 4.24
C SER A 108 19.82 17.50 5.23
N ASN A 109 20.99 18.05 5.30
CA ASN A 109 21.53 19.17 6.09
C ASN A 109 20.48 20.13 6.73
N GLY A 110 19.37 19.60 7.23
CA GLY A 110 18.26 20.36 7.78
C GLY A 110 17.65 19.69 9.03
N THR A 111 17.33 20.50 10.01
CA THR A 111 16.58 20.06 11.19
C THR A 111 15.08 20.16 10.91
N VAL A 112 14.39 19.02 10.94
CA VAL A 112 12.93 18.99 10.76
C VAL A 112 12.24 19.09 12.11
N SER A 113 11.29 20.00 12.21
CA SER A 113 10.45 20.20 13.39
C SER A 113 8.97 20.13 13.01
N PRO A 114 8.27 19.05 13.39
CA PRO A 114 6.83 18.95 13.18
C PRO A 114 6.10 20.08 13.92
N CYS A 115 5.08 20.64 13.27
CA CYS A 115 4.30 21.71 13.84
C CYS A 115 3.36 21.16 14.96
N PRO A 116 3.19 21.88 16.08
CA PRO A 116 2.23 21.50 17.09
C PRO A 116 0.80 21.45 16.50
N LYS A 117 0.02 20.43 16.87
CA LYS A 117 -1.36 20.22 16.36
C LYS A 117 -2.31 21.43 16.57
N SER A 118 -2.00 22.30 17.51
CA SER A 118 -2.75 23.53 17.79
C SER A 118 -2.52 24.66 16.77
N PHE A 119 -1.55 24.54 15.87
CA PHE A 119 -1.13 25.58 14.94
C PHE A 119 -1.02 25.03 13.51
N LYS A 120 -2.15 24.76 12.86
CA LYS A 120 -2.19 24.08 11.56
C LYS A 120 -2.17 24.97 10.34
N ILE A 121 -1.21 25.89 10.24
CA ILE A 121 -0.98 26.61 8.97
C ILE A 121 -0.05 25.81 8.04
N TYR A 122 0.80 24.97 8.61
CA TYR A 122 1.72 24.09 7.91
C TYR A 122 1.98 22.83 8.78
N ASP A 123 2.52 21.77 8.18
CA ASP A 123 2.67 20.49 8.87
C ASP A 123 4.01 20.42 9.62
N TYR A 124 5.07 21.02 9.07
CA TYR A 124 6.40 21.08 9.69
C TYR A 124 7.25 22.24 9.16
N THR A 125 8.37 22.51 9.86
CA THR A 125 9.43 23.38 9.39
C THR A 125 10.69 22.59 9.11
N VAL A 126 11.48 23.05 8.13
CA VAL A 126 12.84 22.57 7.86
C VAL A 126 13.78 23.74 8.04
N ASP A 127 14.67 23.64 9.00
CA ASP A 127 15.73 24.61 9.24
C ASP A 127 17.03 24.09 8.63
N PHE A 128 17.55 24.78 7.62
CA PHE A 128 18.79 24.43 6.96
C PHE A 128 19.99 25.12 7.64
N GLU A 129 21.17 24.49 7.58
CA GLU A 129 22.43 25.05 8.11
C GLU A 129 22.76 26.43 7.53
N THR A 130 22.23 26.74 6.36
CA THR A 130 22.35 28.07 5.71
C THR A 130 21.54 29.16 6.39
N GLY A 131 20.79 28.84 7.45
CA GLY A 131 19.93 29.79 8.18
C GLY A 131 18.54 29.98 7.57
N PHE A 132 18.22 29.33 6.46
CA PHE A 132 16.88 29.36 5.87
C PHE A 132 15.93 28.43 6.60
N ARG A 133 14.72 28.92 6.87
CA ARG A 133 13.60 28.16 7.43
C ARG A 133 12.48 28.05 6.40
N HIS A 134 12.14 26.81 6.03
CA HIS A 134 11.00 26.54 5.17
C HIS A 134 9.81 26.01 5.98
N LYS A 135 8.62 26.53 5.71
CA LYS A 135 7.35 26.01 6.20
C LYS A 135 6.77 25.11 5.12
N VAL A 136 6.50 23.86 5.45
CA VAL A 136 6.09 22.84 4.49
C VAL A 136 4.75 22.26 4.88
N SER A 137 3.83 22.20 3.91
CA SER A 137 2.57 21.46 4.04
C SER A 137 2.60 20.28 3.08
N ILE A 138 2.30 19.12 3.63
CA ILE A 138 2.12 17.89 2.84
C ILE A 138 0.64 17.81 2.46
N LYS A 139 0.39 17.84 1.16
CA LYS A 139 -0.94 17.55 0.63
C LYS A 139 -0.95 16.10 0.16
N ASN A 140 -1.46 15.22 1.00
CA ASN A 140 -1.76 13.88 0.57
C ASN A 140 -3.08 13.94 -0.20
N TYR A 141 -3.01 13.84 -1.51
CA TYR A 141 -4.18 13.58 -2.33
C TYR A 141 -4.55 12.12 -2.06
N ASP A 142 -5.39 11.93 -1.05
CA ASP A 142 -5.95 10.62 -0.74
C ASP A 142 -6.51 9.99 -2.02
N ILE A 143 -6.51 8.66 -2.07
CA ILE A 143 -7.16 7.89 -3.12
C ILE A 143 -8.51 8.56 -3.42
N THR A 144 -8.69 9.03 -4.65
CA THR A 144 -9.90 9.74 -5.04
C THR A 144 -11.13 8.89 -4.74
N LYS A 145 -12.28 9.51 -4.58
CA LYS A 145 -13.55 8.76 -4.43
C LYS A 145 -13.69 7.73 -5.56
N HIS A 146 -13.30 8.13 -6.77
CA HIS A 146 -13.29 7.25 -7.94
C HIS A 146 -12.41 6.00 -7.73
N GLU A 147 -11.19 6.14 -7.22
CA GLU A 147 -10.31 5.00 -6.94
C GLU A 147 -10.82 4.14 -5.78
N LYS A 148 -11.42 4.74 -4.75
CA LYS A 148 -12.07 3.99 -3.66
C LYS A 148 -13.22 3.14 -4.21
N ASP A 149 -14.06 3.74 -5.03
CA ASP A 149 -15.19 3.06 -5.66
C ASP A 149 -14.70 1.96 -6.63
N PHE A 150 -13.69 2.25 -7.44
CA PHE A 150 -13.05 1.27 -8.33
C PHE A 150 -12.49 0.08 -7.56
N ASN A 151 -11.72 0.34 -6.48
CA ASN A 151 -11.14 -0.72 -5.65
C ASN A 151 -12.23 -1.57 -4.98
N THR A 152 -13.28 -0.95 -4.45
CA THR A 152 -14.41 -1.66 -3.84
C THR A 152 -15.09 -2.59 -4.84
N ARG A 153 -15.37 -2.09 -6.04
CA ARG A 153 -16.00 -2.88 -7.11
C ARG A 153 -15.07 -3.99 -7.61
N SER A 154 -13.79 -3.71 -7.74
CA SER A 154 -12.78 -4.71 -8.12
C SER A 154 -12.69 -5.85 -7.10
N GLU A 155 -12.80 -5.59 -5.80
CA GLU A 155 -12.81 -6.64 -4.77
C GLU A 155 -14.09 -7.51 -4.85
N VAL A 156 -15.23 -6.94 -5.22
CA VAL A 156 -16.45 -7.71 -5.47
C VAL A 156 -16.25 -8.68 -6.64
N ILE A 157 -15.71 -8.20 -7.76
CA ILE A 157 -15.40 -9.04 -8.93
C ILE A 157 -14.40 -10.14 -8.55
N ARG A 158 -13.32 -9.77 -7.87
CA ARG A 158 -12.26 -10.70 -7.45
C ARG A 158 -12.81 -11.80 -6.53
N SER A 159 -13.65 -11.46 -5.56
CA SER A 159 -14.26 -12.43 -4.66
C SER A 159 -15.21 -13.36 -5.41
N THR A 160 -16.02 -12.85 -6.33
CA THR A 160 -16.92 -13.63 -7.19
C THR A 160 -16.11 -14.62 -8.04
N PHE A 161 -15.05 -14.17 -8.68
CA PHE A 161 -14.18 -15.02 -9.49
C PHE A 161 -13.50 -16.10 -8.66
N LYS A 162 -12.92 -15.74 -7.52
CA LYS A 162 -12.29 -16.70 -6.59
C LYS A 162 -13.28 -17.78 -6.14
N ASN A 163 -14.49 -17.40 -5.81
CA ASN A 163 -15.53 -18.35 -5.37
C ASN A 163 -15.93 -19.26 -6.52
N HIS A 164 -16.07 -18.75 -7.74
CA HIS A 164 -16.37 -19.54 -8.92
C HIS A 164 -15.30 -20.59 -9.21
N LEU A 165 -14.01 -20.17 -9.22
CA LEU A 165 -12.90 -21.10 -9.40
C LEU A 165 -12.87 -22.18 -8.32
N LYS A 166 -13.06 -21.81 -7.06
CA LYS A 166 -13.10 -22.74 -5.94
C LYS A 166 -14.22 -23.75 -6.07
N ALA A 167 -15.42 -23.31 -6.43
CA ALA A 167 -16.60 -24.18 -6.58
C ALA A 167 -16.41 -25.21 -7.71
N ARG A 168 -15.71 -24.85 -8.76
CA ARG A 168 -15.45 -25.73 -9.93
C ARG A 168 -14.10 -26.42 -9.89
N ARG A 169 -13.27 -26.20 -8.85
CA ARG A 169 -11.91 -26.72 -8.73
C ARG A 169 -11.00 -26.34 -9.91
N LEU A 170 -11.22 -25.14 -10.45
CA LEU A 170 -10.45 -24.59 -11.56
C LEU A 170 -9.33 -23.67 -11.07
N SER A 171 -8.32 -23.51 -11.91
CA SER A 171 -7.32 -22.44 -11.83
C SER A 171 -7.42 -21.62 -13.10
N GLY A 172 -7.33 -20.28 -13.01
CA GLY A 172 -7.47 -19.48 -14.20
C GLY A 172 -7.12 -18.01 -13.99
N ARG A 173 -7.00 -17.30 -15.10
CA ARG A 173 -6.78 -15.86 -15.16
C ARG A 173 -7.99 -15.18 -15.78
N LEU A 174 -8.52 -14.17 -15.08
CA LEU A 174 -9.52 -13.26 -15.62
C LEU A 174 -8.83 -11.96 -16.03
N THR A 175 -9.02 -11.56 -17.28
CA THR A 175 -8.56 -10.27 -17.80
C THR A 175 -9.78 -9.43 -18.14
N ILE A 176 -9.85 -8.24 -17.58
CA ILE A 176 -10.93 -7.28 -17.84
C ILE A 176 -10.29 -6.10 -18.55
N LEU A 177 -10.76 -5.82 -19.77
CA LEU A 177 -10.33 -4.69 -20.57
C LEU A 177 -11.41 -3.62 -20.47
N LEU A 178 -11.03 -2.47 -19.94
CA LEU A 178 -11.89 -1.28 -19.86
C LEU A 178 -11.37 -0.25 -20.85
N GLU A 179 -12.25 0.34 -21.64
CA GLU A 179 -11.88 1.43 -22.57
C GLU A 179 -11.48 2.69 -21.80
N HIS A 180 -12.10 2.91 -20.64
CA HIS A 180 -11.75 3.95 -19.69
C HIS A 180 -11.59 3.32 -18.31
N ASP A 181 -10.77 3.93 -17.44
CA ASP A 181 -10.55 3.45 -16.07
C ASP A 181 -11.79 3.64 -15.16
N ILE A 182 -12.97 3.39 -15.70
CA ILE A 182 -14.26 3.56 -15.04
C ILE A 182 -14.93 2.20 -14.86
N LEU A 183 -15.07 1.79 -13.62
CA LEU A 183 -15.81 0.61 -13.23
C LEU A 183 -17.12 1.03 -12.54
N THR A 184 -18.25 1.01 -13.29
CA THR A 184 -19.57 1.35 -12.74
C THR A 184 -20.20 0.18 -11.99
N ASP A 185 -21.25 0.44 -11.20
CA ASP A 185 -22.00 -0.63 -10.54
C ASP A 185 -22.72 -1.54 -11.53
N GLU A 186 -23.14 -0.98 -12.67
CA GLU A 186 -23.77 -1.74 -13.75
C GLU A 186 -22.77 -2.70 -14.39
N LEU A 187 -21.61 -2.18 -14.77
CA LEU A 187 -20.53 -2.98 -15.33
C LEU A 187 -20.03 -4.04 -14.35
N THR A 188 -19.93 -3.70 -13.08
CA THR A 188 -19.57 -4.66 -12.01
C THR A 188 -20.56 -5.82 -11.95
N ARG A 189 -21.87 -5.52 -12.02
CA ARG A 189 -22.92 -6.56 -12.04
C ARG A 189 -22.84 -7.42 -13.30
N GLU A 190 -22.62 -6.82 -14.46
CA GLU A 190 -22.45 -7.54 -15.73
C GLU A 190 -21.26 -8.51 -15.66
N ILE A 191 -20.11 -8.04 -15.17
CA ILE A 191 -18.92 -8.86 -14.99
C ILE A 191 -19.16 -10.02 -14.01
N CYS A 192 -19.78 -9.73 -12.86
CA CYS A 192 -20.10 -10.78 -11.88
C CYS A 192 -21.10 -11.80 -12.43
N PHE A 193 -22.10 -11.36 -13.20
CA PHE A 193 -23.05 -12.26 -13.87
C PHE A 193 -22.32 -13.15 -14.90
N PHE A 194 -21.46 -12.56 -15.73
CA PHE A 194 -20.65 -13.33 -16.67
C PHE A 194 -19.84 -14.42 -15.94
N ILE A 195 -19.12 -14.05 -14.88
CA ILE A 195 -18.32 -15.00 -14.09
C ILE A 195 -19.18 -16.14 -13.54
N ALA A 196 -20.35 -15.81 -13.01
CA ALA A 196 -21.22 -16.79 -12.36
C ALA A 196 -21.89 -17.76 -13.34
N PHE A 197 -22.32 -17.29 -14.50
CA PHE A 197 -23.25 -18.00 -15.37
C PHE A 197 -22.78 -18.25 -16.81
N GLN A 198 -21.89 -17.42 -17.34
CA GLN A 198 -21.49 -17.45 -18.74
C GLN A 198 -20.03 -17.84 -18.98
N MET A 199 -19.18 -17.76 -17.97
CA MET A 199 -17.76 -18.04 -18.08
C MET A 199 -17.55 -19.52 -18.42
N LYS A 200 -17.00 -19.75 -19.62
CA LYS A 200 -16.55 -21.06 -20.10
C LYS A 200 -15.03 -21.13 -20.05
N ASP A 201 -14.48 -22.28 -20.38
CA ASP A 201 -13.06 -22.61 -20.21
C ASP A 201 -12.10 -21.67 -20.94
N TYR A 202 -12.56 -21.03 -22.02
CA TYR A 202 -11.78 -20.06 -22.80
C TYR A 202 -12.68 -19.15 -23.63
N GLY A 203 -12.35 -17.85 -23.68
CA GLY A 203 -13.07 -16.92 -24.56
C GLY A 203 -12.90 -15.45 -24.19
N PHE A 204 -13.28 -14.58 -25.12
CA PHE A 204 -13.41 -13.15 -24.92
C PHE A 204 -14.86 -12.74 -25.17
N TYR A 205 -15.42 -11.95 -24.28
CA TYR A 205 -16.82 -11.51 -24.28
C TYR A 205 -16.83 -9.98 -24.19
N PRO A 206 -17.31 -9.29 -25.25
CA PRO A 206 -17.44 -7.84 -25.21
C PRO A 206 -18.53 -7.43 -24.21
N PHE A 207 -18.37 -6.28 -23.57
CA PHE A 207 -19.43 -5.69 -22.77
C PHE A 207 -20.59 -5.21 -23.65
N SER A 208 -21.79 -5.25 -23.09
CA SER A 208 -23.02 -4.86 -23.77
C SER A 208 -23.02 -3.40 -24.25
N ASN A 209 -22.31 -2.53 -23.55
CA ASN A 209 -22.16 -1.12 -23.90
C ASN A 209 -20.99 -0.79 -24.83
N GLY A 210 -20.23 -1.80 -25.24
CA GLY A 210 -19.06 -1.63 -26.12
C GLY A 210 -17.80 -1.04 -25.46
N SER A 211 -17.80 -0.80 -24.14
CA SER A 211 -16.70 -0.14 -23.41
C SER A 211 -15.54 -1.06 -23.03
N GLY A 212 -15.46 -2.24 -23.64
CA GLY A 212 -14.41 -3.21 -23.36
C GLY A 212 -14.91 -4.64 -23.39
N GLY A 213 -14.28 -5.52 -22.60
CA GLY A 213 -14.69 -6.92 -22.54
C GLY A 213 -13.97 -7.71 -21.46
N ILE A 214 -14.35 -8.98 -21.32
CA ILE A 214 -13.83 -9.93 -20.37
C ILE A 214 -13.20 -11.10 -21.11
N GLY A 215 -11.97 -11.44 -20.75
CA GLY A 215 -11.29 -12.66 -21.17
C GLY A 215 -11.06 -13.60 -19.99
N PHE A 216 -11.31 -14.88 -20.19
CA PHE A 216 -10.94 -15.92 -19.25
C PHE A 216 -10.02 -16.93 -19.91
N HIS A 217 -9.00 -17.36 -19.20
CA HIS A 217 -8.08 -18.42 -19.59
C HIS A 217 -7.89 -19.37 -18.41
N GLU A 218 -8.18 -20.65 -18.60
CA GLU A 218 -7.89 -21.66 -17.61
C GLU A 218 -6.38 -21.96 -17.60
N ILE A 219 -5.78 -21.94 -16.39
CA ILE A 219 -4.36 -22.27 -16.21
C ILE A 219 -4.24 -23.78 -16.07
N THR A 220 -3.68 -24.41 -17.07
CA THR A 220 -3.32 -25.83 -17.05
C THR A 220 -1.98 -26.03 -16.32
N GLU A 221 -1.60 -27.29 -16.01
CA GLU A 221 -0.31 -27.59 -15.39
C GLU A 221 0.89 -27.14 -16.22
N PHE A 222 0.75 -27.04 -17.53
CA PHE A 222 1.79 -26.55 -18.45
C PHE A 222 2.08 -25.05 -18.32
N ASP A 223 1.14 -24.26 -17.80
CA ASP A 223 1.30 -22.82 -17.61
C ASP A 223 1.98 -22.46 -16.29
N LYS A 224 2.39 -23.46 -15.49
CA LYS A 224 3.01 -23.27 -14.16
C LYS A 224 4.54 -23.31 -14.15
N ASN A 225 5.18 -23.49 -15.33
CA ASN A 225 6.65 -23.54 -15.49
C ASN A 225 7.24 -22.18 -15.88
#